data_2a65d08a6a0886ceb3c1efe649d9334b
#
_entry.id   2a65d08a6a0886ceb3c1efe649d9334b
#
_cell.length_a   1.000
_cell.length_b   1.000
_cell.length_c   1.000
_cell.angle_alpha   90.00
_cell.angle_beta   90.00
_cell.angle_gamma   90.00
#
_symmetry.space_group_name_H-M   'P 1'
#
loop_
_entity.id
_entity.type
_entity.pdbx_description
1 polymer ?
#
loop_
_entity_poly.entity_id
_entity_poly.type
_entity_poly.pdbx_seq_one_letter_code
_entity_poly.pdbx_strand_id
1 'polypeptide(L)'
;PISHEHSDHIQGINMMVKMFDTPVYATGGTLDAIRLKDKKGIISMNHLFEVHADEPVSMGAITVMPFSTSHDAADPVGYTLTAEGHKTSIATDLGKYDDYTIDHLKDTDVLFIEANHDISMLEAGKYPYKLKRRILSEYGHLSNEDSGSLLCKVINKNLKYAFLAHLSKENNYPQLAFEAVKCQLWEEMGLKDLDFDLSVAKRDEPSKMVVL
;
A
#
# COMPACT_ATOMS: atom_id res chain seq x y z
N PRO A 1 -9.96 -6.56 4.29
CA PRO A 1 -8.74 -7.34 3.99
C PRO A 1 -7.51 -6.76 4.72
N ILE A 2 -6.53 -7.61 5.00
CA ILE A 2 -5.26 -7.27 5.65
C ILE A 2 -4.13 -7.62 4.69
N SER A 3 -3.21 -6.69 4.47
CA SER A 3 -2.09 -6.86 3.54
C SER A 3 -1.03 -7.82 4.09
N HIS A 4 -0.65 -7.68 5.35
CA HIS A 4 0.35 -8.51 6.03
C HIS A 4 0.32 -8.30 7.55
N GLU A 5 1.14 -9.05 8.29
CA GLU A 5 1.07 -9.16 9.75
C GLU A 5 1.92 -8.14 10.53
N HIS A 6 2.54 -7.14 9.93
CA HIS A 6 3.27 -6.13 10.69
C HIS A 6 2.33 -5.36 11.63
N SER A 7 2.89 -4.88 12.74
CA SER A 7 2.09 -4.37 13.87
C SER A 7 1.22 -3.17 13.51
N ASP A 8 1.68 -2.29 12.65
CA ASP A 8 0.96 -1.11 12.17
C ASP A 8 -0.23 -1.45 11.27
N HIS A 9 -0.26 -2.65 10.67
CA HIS A 9 -1.37 -3.15 9.87
C HIS A 9 -2.41 -3.96 10.68
N ILE A 10 -2.00 -4.57 11.78
CA ILE A 10 -2.89 -5.50 12.52
C ILE A 10 -3.27 -5.06 13.94
N GLN A 11 -2.68 -3.98 14.49
CA GLN A 11 -2.91 -3.57 15.89
C GLN A 11 -4.39 -3.28 16.22
N GLY A 12 -5.21 -2.92 15.23
CA GLY A 12 -6.63 -2.64 15.40
C GLY A 12 -7.56 -3.84 15.23
N ILE A 13 -7.08 -4.99 14.73
CA ILE A 13 -7.93 -6.13 14.35
C ILE A 13 -8.78 -6.63 15.53
N ASN A 14 -8.16 -6.84 16.69
CA ASN A 14 -8.87 -7.36 17.86
C ASN A 14 -10.02 -6.46 18.30
N MET A 15 -9.85 -5.15 18.17
CA MET A 15 -10.90 -4.18 18.48
C MET A 15 -12.03 -4.24 17.44
N MET A 16 -11.69 -4.30 16.17
CA MET A 16 -12.67 -4.40 15.07
C MET A 16 -13.51 -5.67 15.17
N VAL A 17 -12.88 -6.82 15.38
CA VAL A 17 -13.58 -8.09 15.57
C VAL A 17 -14.48 -8.04 16.80
N LYS A 18 -13.97 -7.55 17.95
CA LYS A 18 -14.74 -7.51 19.19
C LYS A 18 -15.95 -6.57 19.14
N MET A 19 -15.80 -5.42 18.48
CA MET A 19 -16.85 -4.37 18.48
C MET A 19 -17.87 -4.55 17.37
N PHE A 20 -17.44 -5.07 16.22
CA PHE A 20 -18.25 -5.07 15.00
C PHE A 20 -18.44 -6.46 14.39
N ASP A 21 -17.93 -7.53 15.04
CA ASP A 21 -17.97 -8.90 14.49
C ASP A 21 -17.42 -8.98 13.05
N THR A 22 -16.36 -8.20 12.78
CA THR A 22 -15.86 -7.97 11.41
C THR A 22 -15.08 -9.19 10.92
N PRO A 23 -15.36 -9.71 9.71
CA PRO A 23 -14.54 -10.74 9.10
C PRO A 23 -13.14 -10.19 8.72
N VAL A 24 -12.13 -11.03 8.86
CA VAL A 24 -10.73 -10.74 8.56
C VAL A 24 -10.31 -11.60 7.37
N TYR A 25 -10.03 -10.95 6.27
CA TYR A 25 -9.53 -11.59 5.04
C TYR A 25 -8.04 -11.34 4.92
N ALA A 26 -7.23 -12.37 4.76
CA ALA A 26 -5.80 -12.27 4.52
C ALA A 26 -5.26 -13.56 3.90
N THR A 27 -4.03 -13.54 3.41
CA THR A 27 -3.32 -14.73 2.93
C THR A 27 -3.05 -15.71 4.07
N GLY A 28 -2.82 -16.98 3.74
CA GLY A 28 -2.59 -18.04 4.72
C GLY A 28 -1.46 -17.73 5.69
N GLY A 29 -0.30 -17.28 5.17
CA GLY A 29 0.84 -16.89 5.99
C GLY A 29 0.54 -15.73 6.94
N THR A 30 -0.20 -14.73 6.46
CA THR A 30 -0.64 -13.59 7.28
C THR A 30 -1.63 -14.03 8.37
N LEU A 31 -2.59 -14.91 8.05
CA LEU A 31 -3.55 -15.44 9.03
C LEU A 31 -2.86 -16.23 10.14
N ASP A 32 -1.88 -17.05 9.79
CA ASP A 32 -1.10 -17.81 10.79
C ASP A 32 -0.31 -16.88 11.71
N ALA A 33 0.31 -15.85 11.17
CA ALA A 33 1.01 -14.85 11.96
C ALA A 33 0.06 -14.06 12.88
N ILE A 34 -1.15 -13.70 12.41
CA ILE A 34 -2.20 -13.05 13.22
C ILE A 34 -2.60 -13.96 14.39
N ARG A 35 -2.85 -15.25 14.14
CA ARG A 35 -3.20 -16.23 15.19
C ARG A 35 -2.12 -16.32 16.26
N LEU A 36 -0.86 -16.37 15.86
CA LEU A 36 0.28 -16.42 16.80
C LEU A 36 0.37 -15.14 17.68
N LYS A 37 -0.05 -14.00 17.15
CA LYS A 37 -0.05 -12.71 17.87
C LYS A 37 -1.30 -12.51 18.74
N ASP A 38 -2.41 -13.18 18.45
CA ASP A 38 -3.65 -13.09 19.24
C ASP A 38 -3.59 -13.91 20.54
N LYS A 39 -2.74 -13.49 21.47
CA LYS A 39 -2.55 -14.16 22.77
C LYS A 39 -3.81 -14.22 23.63
N LYS A 40 -4.82 -13.42 23.32
CA LYS A 40 -6.08 -13.35 24.07
C LYS A 40 -7.18 -14.22 23.49
N GLY A 41 -6.98 -14.81 22.31
CA GLY A 41 -7.97 -15.63 21.62
C GLY A 41 -9.25 -14.87 21.25
N ILE A 42 -9.14 -13.57 20.92
CA ILE A 42 -10.28 -12.74 20.54
C ILE A 42 -10.79 -13.12 19.16
N ILE A 43 -9.87 -13.49 18.26
CA ILE A 43 -10.16 -13.80 16.88
C ILE A 43 -10.45 -15.30 16.76
N SER A 44 -11.72 -15.66 16.67
CA SER A 44 -12.10 -17.05 16.41
C SER A 44 -11.86 -17.44 14.95
N MET A 45 -11.79 -18.74 14.69
CA MET A 45 -11.64 -19.27 13.31
C MET A 45 -12.75 -18.79 12.37
N ASN A 46 -13.96 -18.54 12.90
CA ASN A 46 -15.10 -18.06 12.12
C ASN A 46 -14.94 -16.63 11.59
N HIS A 47 -13.99 -15.87 12.13
CA HIS A 47 -13.66 -14.53 11.63
C HIS A 47 -12.59 -14.53 10.55
N LEU A 48 -11.86 -15.64 10.36
CA LEU A 48 -10.69 -15.71 9.50
C LEU A 48 -11.05 -16.35 8.16
N PHE A 49 -10.83 -15.59 7.09
CA PHE A 49 -11.09 -16.01 5.72
C PHE A 49 -9.79 -15.89 4.90
N GLU A 50 -9.36 -17.01 4.36
CA GLU A 50 -8.16 -17.04 3.53
C GLU A 50 -8.46 -16.50 2.14
N VAL A 51 -7.51 -15.72 1.61
CA VAL A 51 -7.48 -15.23 0.23
C VAL A 51 -6.12 -15.56 -0.39
N HIS A 52 -6.09 -15.69 -1.70
CA HIS A 52 -4.87 -15.99 -2.44
C HIS A 52 -4.58 -14.90 -3.46
N ALA A 53 -3.28 -14.62 -3.67
CA ALA A 53 -2.88 -13.70 -4.73
C ALA A 53 -3.42 -14.20 -6.08
N ASP A 54 -3.83 -13.25 -6.93
CA ASP A 54 -4.41 -13.49 -8.27
C ASP A 54 -5.78 -14.18 -8.27
N GLU A 55 -6.40 -14.40 -7.10
CA GLU A 55 -7.74 -14.97 -7.01
C GLU A 55 -8.74 -13.91 -6.52
N PRO A 56 -9.73 -13.50 -7.35
CA PRO A 56 -10.69 -12.48 -6.98
C PRO A 56 -11.69 -13.00 -5.94
N VAL A 57 -11.98 -12.16 -4.93
CA VAL A 57 -12.96 -12.43 -3.88
C VAL A 57 -14.06 -11.40 -3.91
N SER A 58 -15.32 -11.84 -3.93
CA SER A 58 -16.48 -10.93 -3.85
C SER A 58 -16.79 -10.58 -2.39
N MET A 59 -16.79 -9.30 -2.08
CA MET A 59 -17.16 -8.74 -0.78
C MET A 59 -18.35 -7.81 -0.95
N GLY A 60 -19.55 -8.38 -0.99
CA GLY A 60 -20.78 -7.63 -1.36
C GLY A 60 -20.74 -7.19 -2.82
N ALA A 61 -20.87 -5.89 -3.06
CA ALA A 61 -20.82 -5.30 -4.41
C ALA A 61 -19.37 -5.03 -4.91
N ILE A 62 -18.36 -5.29 -4.08
CA ILE A 62 -16.97 -5.02 -4.40
C ILE A 62 -16.26 -6.35 -4.73
N THR A 63 -15.55 -6.39 -5.84
CA THR A 63 -14.59 -7.46 -6.13
C THR A 63 -13.21 -7.01 -5.66
N VAL A 64 -12.57 -7.82 -4.83
CA VAL A 64 -11.23 -7.59 -4.28
C VAL A 64 -10.28 -8.59 -4.90
N MET A 65 -9.20 -8.11 -5.51
CA MET A 65 -8.13 -8.91 -6.09
C MET A 65 -6.85 -8.67 -5.29
N PRO A 66 -6.38 -9.63 -4.48
CA PRO A 66 -5.06 -9.56 -3.88
C PRO A 66 -3.97 -9.77 -4.95
N PHE A 67 -2.83 -9.12 -4.79
CA PHE A 67 -1.64 -9.39 -5.59
C PHE A 67 -0.39 -9.38 -4.70
N SER A 68 0.57 -10.26 -4.97
CA SER A 68 1.78 -10.38 -4.16
C SER A 68 2.64 -9.10 -4.19
N THR A 69 3.20 -8.74 -3.04
CA THR A 69 4.14 -7.62 -2.93
C THR A 69 5.51 -8.11 -2.46
N SER A 70 6.57 -7.41 -2.87
CA SER A 70 7.93 -7.70 -2.42
C SER A 70 8.18 -7.02 -1.07
N HIS A 71 7.88 -7.71 0.03
CA HIS A 71 8.04 -7.20 1.38
C HIS A 71 8.48 -8.28 2.36
N ASP A 72 9.12 -7.92 3.47
CA ASP A 72 9.66 -8.87 4.47
C ASP A 72 8.58 -9.31 5.49
N ALA A 73 7.51 -9.86 4.98
CA ALA A 73 6.39 -10.41 5.74
C ALA A 73 6.12 -11.87 5.34
N ALA A 74 5.22 -12.56 6.04
CA ALA A 74 4.98 -13.98 5.84
C ALA A 74 4.39 -14.29 4.46
N ASP A 75 3.44 -13.47 3.99
CA ASP A 75 2.78 -13.64 2.70
C ASP A 75 2.06 -12.33 2.31
N PRO A 76 2.84 -11.26 2.01
CA PRO A 76 2.34 -9.91 1.85
C PRO A 76 1.63 -9.69 0.52
N VAL A 77 0.53 -8.94 0.55
CA VAL A 77 -0.26 -8.59 -0.64
C VAL A 77 -0.67 -7.12 -0.66
N GLY A 78 -0.71 -6.56 -1.87
CA GLY A 78 -1.50 -5.38 -2.18
C GLY A 78 -2.90 -5.77 -2.63
N TYR A 79 -3.76 -4.78 -2.89
CA TYR A 79 -5.14 -5.03 -3.29
C TYR A 79 -5.57 -4.13 -4.44
N THR A 80 -6.32 -4.70 -5.38
CA THR A 80 -7.18 -3.92 -6.28
C THR A 80 -8.64 -4.20 -5.95
N LEU A 81 -9.44 -3.15 -5.92
CA LEU A 81 -10.86 -3.20 -5.63
C LEU A 81 -11.63 -2.70 -6.85
N THR A 82 -12.61 -3.45 -7.30
CA THR A 82 -13.44 -3.06 -8.45
C THR A 82 -14.91 -3.04 -8.05
N ALA A 83 -15.58 -1.94 -8.32
CA ALA A 83 -17.01 -1.78 -8.11
C ALA A 83 -17.59 -0.83 -9.17
N GLU A 84 -18.76 -1.12 -9.72
CA GLU A 84 -19.48 -0.27 -10.69
C GLU A 84 -18.61 0.18 -11.90
N GLY A 85 -17.64 -0.62 -12.28
CA GLY A 85 -16.73 -0.33 -13.40
C GLY A 85 -15.51 0.54 -13.04
N HIS A 86 -15.38 0.96 -11.79
CA HIS A 86 -14.24 1.70 -11.27
C HIS A 86 -13.25 0.81 -10.54
N LYS A 87 -11.97 1.15 -10.61
CA LYS A 87 -10.87 0.40 -10.00
C LYS A 87 -10.08 1.27 -9.03
N THR A 88 -9.94 0.81 -7.80
CA THR A 88 -9.05 1.39 -6.79
C THR A 88 -7.93 0.40 -6.49
N SER A 89 -6.68 0.87 -6.48
CA SER A 89 -5.52 0.02 -6.18
C SER A 89 -4.74 0.55 -4.97
N ILE A 90 -4.27 -0.37 -4.14
CA ILE A 90 -3.49 -0.07 -2.92
C ILE A 90 -2.21 -0.90 -3.00
N ALA A 91 -1.08 -0.20 -3.18
CA ALA A 91 0.26 -0.77 -3.32
C ALA A 91 1.20 -0.08 -2.30
N THR A 92 1.16 -0.55 -1.07
CA THR A 92 2.07 -0.15 0.01
C THR A 92 2.87 -1.36 0.48
N ASP A 93 3.95 -1.12 1.22
CA ASP A 93 4.86 -2.17 1.67
C ASP A 93 5.44 -2.94 0.48
N LEU A 94 6.13 -2.19 -0.33
CA LEU A 94 6.65 -2.61 -1.61
C LEU A 94 8.14 -2.24 -1.71
N GLY A 95 9.03 -3.21 -1.52
CA GLY A 95 10.48 -2.97 -1.60
C GLY A 95 10.99 -2.82 -3.02
N LYS A 96 10.30 -3.43 -3.99
CA LYS A 96 10.50 -3.27 -5.44
C LYS A 96 9.23 -3.57 -6.19
N TYR A 97 9.16 -3.14 -7.43
CA TYR A 97 8.10 -3.48 -8.37
C TYR A 97 8.68 -4.09 -9.66
N ASP A 98 7.87 -4.83 -10.37
CA ASP A 98 8.14 -5.47 -11.63
C ASP A 98 6.92 -5.38 -12.57
N ASP A 99 6.98 -6.04 -13.71
CA ASP A 99 5.88 -6.05 -14.68
C ASP A 99 4.59 -6.64 -14.08
N TYR A 100 4.70 -7.62 -13.17
CA TYR A 100 3.55 -8.18 -12.46
C TYR A 100 2.85 -7.13 -11.60
N THR A 101 3.59 -6.38 -10.81
CA THR A 101 3.05 -5.26 -10.01
C THR A 101 2.40 -4.20 -10.90
N ILE A 102 3.10 -3.81 -11.99
CA ILE A 102 2.61 -2.83 -12.93
C ILE A 102 1.29 -3.29 -13.57
N ASP A 103 1.18 -4.56 -13.97
CA ASP A 103 -0.03 -5.11 -14.59
C ASP A 103 -1.23 -5.06 -13.64
N HIS A 104 -1.04 -5.32 -12.35
CA HIS A 104 -2.10 -5.17 -11.34
C HIS A 104 -2.55 -3.72 -11.16
N LEU A 105 -1.66 -2.74 -11.31
CA LEU A 105 -1.95 -1.32 -11.12
C LEU A 105 -2.47 -0.61 -12.39
N LYS A 106 -2.41 -1.25 -13.55
CA LYS A 106 -2.96 -0.69 -14.81
C LYS A 106 -4.45 -0.40 -14.71
N ASP A 107 -4.90 0.57 -15.48
CA ASP A 107 -6.32 0.97 -15.60
C ASP A 107 -7.00 1.34 -14.25
N THR A 108 -6.22 1.82 -13.30
CA THR A 108 -6.70 2.26 -11.99
C THR A 108 -7.25 3.69 -12.08
N ASP A 109 -8.43 3.94 -11.47
CA ASP A 109 -9.04 5.27 -11.32
C ASP A 109 -8.50 5.98 -10.07
N VAL A 110 -8.31 5.24 -8.96
CA VAL A 110 -7.78 5.76 -7.69
C VAL A 110 -6.61 4.88 -7.24
N LEU A 111 -5.43 5.45 -7.13
CA LEU A 111 -4.22 4.74 -6.74
C LEU A 111 -3.70 5.23 -5.39
N PHE A 112 -3.52 4.31 -4.44
CA PHE A 112 -2.71 4.50 -3.25
C PHE A 112 -1.36 3.81 -3.50
N ILE A 113 -0.29 4.60 -3.58
CA ILE A 113 1.06 4.13 -3.88
C ILE A 113 2.00 4.51 -2.74
N GLU A 114 2.90 3.60 -2.38
CA GLU A 114 3.90 3.88 -1.36
C GLU A 114 4.85 5.00 -1.79
N ALA A 115 5.12 5.94 -0.87
CA ALA A 115 6.23 6.89 -0.95
C ALA A 115 6.85 6.96 0.46
N ASN A 116 7.62 5.92 0.82
CA ASN A 116 7.99 5.72 2.20
C ASN A 116 9.05 6.71 2.67
N HIS A 117 10.15 6.85 1.95
CA HIS A 117 11.29 7.62 2.44
C HIS A 117 11.97 8.42 1.34
N ASP A 118 12.59 9.51 1.75
CA ASP A 118 13.65 10.19 1.00
C ASP A 118 14.98 9.48 1.29
N ILE A 119 15.73 9.15 0.24
CA ILE A 119 16.98 8.39 0.35
C ILE A 119 18.00 9.14 1.20
N SER A 120 18.18 10.43 0.97
CA SER A 120 19.16 11.26 1.69
C SER A 120 18.81 11.41 3.17
N MET A 121 17.51 11.61 3.50
CA MET A 121 17.05 11.63 4.88
C MET A 121 17.26 10.29 5.58
N LEU A 122 16.98 9.18 4.91
CA LEU A 122 17.20 7.84 5.46
C LEU A 122 18.68 7.59 5.72
N GLU A 123 19.56 7.92 4.76
CA GLU A 123 21.00 7.73 4.89
C GLU A 123 21.61 8.59 6.00
N ALA A 124 21.22 9.86 6.11
CA ALA A 124 21.68 10.76 7.15
C ALA A 124 20.97 10.57 8.50
N GLY A 125 19.80 9.91 8.50
CA GLY A 125 18.90 9.77 9.64
C GLY A 125 19.46 8.93 10.78
N LYS A 126 18.74 8.88 11.90
CA LYS A 126 19.14 8.24 13.16
C LYS A 126 19.01 6.71 13.18
N TYR A 127 18.40 6.11 12.17
CA TYR A 127 18.17 4.66 12.16
C TYR A 127 19.48 3.89 12.16
N PRO A 128 19.56 2.76 12.91
CA PRO A 128 20.72 1.86 12.85
C PRO A 128 20.97 1.38 11.40
N TYR A 129 22.23 1.18 11.06
CA TYR A 129 22.64 0.75 9.71
C TYR A 129 21.88 -0.49 9.20
N LYS A 130 21.65 -1.49 10.07
CA LYS A 130 20.88 -2.69 9.71
C LYS A 130 19.46 -2.35 9.29
N LEU A 131 18.79 -1.39 9.96
CA LEU A 131 17.44 -0.96 9.61
C LEU A 131 17.42 -0.17 8.30
N LYS A 132 18.38 0.73 8.07
CA LYS A 132 18.53 1.44 6.80
C LYS A 132 18.69 0.47 5.63
N ARG A 133 19.56 -0.53 5.77
CA ARG A 133 19.74 -1.58 4.75
C ARG A 133 18.47 -2.40 4.49
N ARG A 134 17.71 -2.71 5.55
CA ARG A 134 16.41 -3.37 5.41
C ARG A 134 15.44 -2.53 4.59
N ILE A 135 15.29 -1.24 4.92
CA ILE A 135 14.39 -0.31 4.24
C ILE A 135 14.77 -0.16 2.76
N LEU A 136 16.06 -0.04 2.44
CA LEU A 136 16.57 0.08 1.08
C LEU A 136 16.65 -1.24 0.30
N SER A 137 16.25 -2.36 0.89
CA SER A 137 16.31 -3.66 0.20
C SER A 137 15.10 -3.90 -0.69
N GLU A 138 15.21 -4.89 -1.57
CA GLU A 138 14.10 -5.35 -2.43
C GLU A 138 12.86 -5.83 -1.64
N TYR A 139 13.00 -6.05 -0.34
CA TYR A 139 11.93 -6.43 0.58
C TYR A 139 11.60 -5.33 1.60
N GLY A 140 12.12 -4.13 1.37
CA GLY A 140 11.88 -2.96 2.22
C GLY A 140 10.70 -2.13 1.75
N HIS A 141 10.99 -0.88 1.36
CA HIS A 141 9.97 0.10 0.97
C HIS A 141 10.45 0.95 -0.20
N LEU A 142 9.52 1.43 -1.03
CA LEU A 142 9.84 2.36 -2.11
C LEU A 142 10.29 3.72 -1.56
N SER A 143 11.35 4.26 -2.17
CA SER A 143 11.70 5.66 -2.02
C SER A 143 10.67 6.58 -2.69
N ASN A 144 10.79 7.89 -2.47
CA ASN A 144 9.96 8.87 -3.17
C ASN A 144 10.21 8.81 -4.70
N GLU A 145 11.45 8.64 -5.11
CA GLU A 145 11.88 8.55 -6.49
C GLU A 145 11.33 7.26 -7.16
N ASP A 146 11.48 6.10 -6.50
CA ASP A 146 10.93 4.84 -7.01
C ASP A 146 9.41 4.87 -7.12
N SER A 147 8.74 5.54 -6.17
CA SER A 147 7.30 5.80 -6.22
C SER A 147 6.91 6.61 -7.47
N GLY A 148 7.65 7.67 -7.75
CA GLY A 148 7.46 8.49 -8.96
C GLY A 148 7.67 7.66 -10.24
N SER A 149 8.73 6.88 -10.30
CA SER A 149 9.03 6.01 -11.44
C SER A 149 7.98 4.91 -11.65
N LEU A 150 7.43 4.31 -10.57
CA LEU A 150 6.30 3.39 -10.68
C LEU A 150 5.05 4.11 -11.18
N LEU A 151 4.76 5.29 -10.64
CA LEU A 151 3.61 6.09 -11.07
C LEU A 151 3.69 6.42 -12.56
N CYS A 152 4.87 6.78 -13.11
CA CYS A 152 5.07 6.98 -14.55
C CYS A 152 4.66 5.78 -15.40
N LYS A 153 4.83 4.56 -14.89
CA LYS A 153 4.52 3.31 -15.62
C LYS A 153 3.03 2.93 -15.58
N VAL A 154 2.29 3.44 -14.59
CA VAL A 154 0.88 3.06 -14.36
C VAL A 154 -0.12 4.19 -14.63
N ILE A 155 0.35 5.42 -14.87
CA ILE A 155 -0.50 6.52 -15.32
C ILE A 155 -1.26 6.09 -16.57
N ASN A 156 -2.56 6.34 -16.56
CA ASN A 156 -3.47 6.05 -17.65
C ASN A 156 -4.57 7.10 -17.73
N LYS A 157 -5.35 7.12 -18.82
CA LYS A 157 -6.42 8.11 -19.05
C LYS A 157 -7.56 8.08 -18.04
N ASN A 158 -7.70 6.99 -17.27
CA ASN A 158 -8.77 6.83 -16.29
C ASN A 158 -8.33 7.31 -14.91
N LEU A 159 -7.02 7.43 -14.65
CA LEU A 159 -6.50 7.84 -13.34
C LEU A 159 -7.04 9.23 -12.98
N LYS A 160 -7.78 9.31 -11.87
CA LYS A 160 -8.35 10.54 -11.33
C LYS A 160 -7.63 11.01 -10.08
N TYR A 161 -7.17 10.06 -9.26
CA TYR A 161 -6.52 10.36 -7.99
C TYR A 161 -5.35 9.42 -7.74
N ALA A 162 -4.21 9.99 -7.39
CA ALA A 162 -3.05 9.28 -6.86
C ALA A 162 -2.73 9.81 -5.46
N PHE A 163 -2.72 8.92 -4.48
CA PHE A 163 -2.37 9.21 -3.09
C PHE A 163 -1.01 8.60 -2.77
N LEU A 164 -0.04 9.44 -2.45
CA LEU A 164 1.22 9.00 -1.87
C LEU A 164 0.96 8.58 -0.42
N ALA A 165 1.23 7.32 -0.11
CA ALA A 165 0.84 6.71 1.16
C ALA A 165 2.05 6.08 1.87
N HIS A 166 1.85 5.63 3.11
CA HIS A 166 2.83 4.89 3.91
C HIS A 166 4.16 5.64 4.14
N LEU A 167 4.08 6.97 4.35
CA LEU A 167 5.25 7.80 4.58
C LEU A 167 5.91 7.48 5.93
N SER A 168 7.24 7.39 5.95
CA SER A 168 8.03 7.29 7.18
C SER A 168 7.92 8.57 8.02
N LYS A 169 7.73 8.43 9.31
CA LYS A 169 7.74 9.58 10.24
C LYS A 169 9.10 10.25 10.37
N GLU A 170 10.18 9.47 10.28
CA GLU A 170 11.53 9.92 10.57
C GLU A 170 12.31 10.30 9.31
N ASN A 171 11.97 9.69 8.17
CA ASN A 171 12.78 9.80 6.95
C ASN A 171 11.96 10.33 5.77
N ASN A 172 10.85 11.02 6.03
CA ASN A 172 10.03 11.68 5.02
C ASN A 172 9.13 12.74 5.63
N TYR A 173 8.57 13.60 4.79
CA TYR A 173 7.44 14.48 5.13
C TYR A 173 6.60 14.79 3.88
N PRO A 174 5.31 15.15 4.05
CA PRO A 174 4.36 15.20 2.92
C PRO A 174 4.82 16.06 1.73
N GLN A 175 5.35 17.25 1.99
CA GLN A 175 5.77 18.15 0.92
C GLN A 175 6.97 17.58 0.13
N LEU A 176 7.94 16.95 0.81
CA LEU A 176 9.10 16.35 0.17
C LEU A 176 8.68 15.19 -0.74
N ALA A 177 7.84 14.28 -0.24
CA ALA A 177 7.32 13.16 -1.04
C ALA A 177 6.57 13.67 -2.28
N PHE A 178 5.70 14.68 -2.11
CA PHE A 178 4.95 15.28 -3.20
C PHE A 178 5.85 15.88 -4.28
N GLU A 179 6.81 16.71 -3.89
CA GLU A 179 7.70 17.39 -4.85
C GLU A 179 8.66 16.39 -5.52
N ALA A 180 9.17 15.38 -4.80
CA ALA A 180 10.04 14.37 -5.38
C ALA A 180 9.31 13.56 -6.45
N VAL A 181 8.10 13.08 -6.17
CA VAL A 181 7.28 12.35 -7.15
C VAL A 181 6.92 13.25 -8.33
N LYS A 182 6.56 14.50 -8.10
CA LYS A 182 6.25 15.45 -9.17
C LYS A 182 7.47 15.74 -10.04
N CYS A 183 8.67 15.85 -9.46
CA CYS A 183 9.92 16.00 -10.19
C CYS A 183 10.17 14.78 -11.08
N GLN A 184 9.97 13.57 -10.57
CA GLN A 184 10.14 12.33 -11.31
C GLN A 184 9.18 12.24 -12.52
N LEU A 185 7.91 12.63 -12.33
CA LEU A 185 6.92 12.71 -13.43
C LEU A 185 7.35 13.70 -14.52
N TRP A 186 7.92 14.81 -14.12
CA TRP A 186 8.45 15.78 -15.09
C TRP A 186 9.69 15.27 -15.80
N GLU A 187 10.63 14.67 -15.09
CA GLU A 187 11.89 14.16 -15.66
C GLU A 187 11.66 12.99 -16.63
N GLU A 188 10.83 12.02 -16.27
CA GLU A 188 10.60 10.82 -17.10
C GLU A 188 9.57 11.03 -18.22
N MET A 189 8.53 11.85 -17.99
CA MET A 189 7.40 11.99 -18.91
C MET A 189 7.22 13.41 -19.47
N GLY A 190 7.96 14.40 -18.95
CA GLY A 190 7.77 15.81 -19.31
C GLY A 190 6.46 16.42 -18.79
N LEU A 191 5.78 15.76 -17.85
CA LEU A 191 4.49 16.21 -17.30
C LEU A 191 4.70 17.37 -16.33
N LYS A 192 4.32 18.58 -16.73
CA LYS A 192 4.31 19.77 -15.87
C LYS A 192 2.97 19.94 -15.15
N ASP A 193 1.89 19.68 -15.87
CA ASP A 193 0.53 19.70 -15.38
C ASP A 193 -0.01 18.26 -15.38
N LEU A 194 -0.74 17.88 -14.34
CA LEU A 194 -1.29 16.54 -14.18
C LEU A 194 -2.79 16.56 -14.49
N ASP A 195 -3.24 15.61 -15.29
CA ASP A 195 -4.67 15.42 -15.59
C ASP A 195 -5.41 14.67 -14.45
N PHE A 196 -4.71 14.40 -13.34
CA PHE A 196 -5.23 13.75 -12.14
C PHE A 196 -4.78 14.50 -10.88
N ASP A 197 -5.48 14.26 -9.79
CA ASP A 197 -5.14 14.83 -8.48
C ASP A 197 -4.04 13.98 -7.82
N LEU A 198 -2.86 14.56 -7.63
CA LEU A 198 -1.79 13.98 -6.83
C LEU A 198 -1.84 14.59 -5.43
N SER A 199 -1.89 13.77 -4.40
CA SER A 199 -1.93 14.21 -3.01
C SER A 199 -1.25 13.21 -2.09
N VAL A 200 -0.99 13.62 -0.84
CA VAL A 200 -0.40 12.75 0.18
C VAL A 200 -1.48 12.32 1.16
N ALA A 201 -1.60 11.01 1.37
CA ALA A 201 -2.50 10.46 2.38
C ALA A 201 -1.98 10.81 3.78
N LYS A 202 -2.84 11.42 4.58
CA LYS A 202 -2.50 11.81 5.96
C LYS A 202 -2.54 10.57 6.87
N ARG A 203 -1.65 10.54 7.86
CA ARG A 203 -1.58 9.44 8.83
C ARG A 203 -2.73 9.49 9.85
N ASP A 204 -3.02 10.65 10.37
CA ASP A 204 -3.86 10.85 11.55
C ASP A 204 -5.19 11.54 11.22
N GLU A 205 -5.45 11.82 9.94
CA GLU A 205 -6.68 12.46 9.46
C GLU A 205 -7.20 11.73 8.21
N PRO A 206 -8.51 11.70 7.99
CA PRO A 206 -9.06 11.21 6.73
C PRO A 206 -8.54 12.03 5.54
N SER A 207 -8.21 11.36 4.45
CA SER A 207 -8.02 12.02 3.16
C SER A 207 -9.35 12.60 2.65
N LYS A 208 -9.28 13.48 1.66
CA LYS A 208 -10.50 13.99 1.04
C LYS A 208 -11.33 12.83 0.47
N MET A 209 -12.65 13.01 0.53
CA MET A 209 -13.56 12.07 -0.13
C MET A 209 -13.38 12.16 -1.64
N VAL A 210 -13.26 11.00 -2.26
CA VAL A 210 -13.19 10.84 -3.73
C VAL A 210 -14.54 10.38 -4.22
N VAL A 211 -15.01 10.99 -5.30
CA VAL A 211 -16.23 10.60 -6.01
C VAL A 211 -15.85 10.34 -7.46
N LEU A 212 -16.20 9.16 -7.99
CA LEU A 212 -15.90 8.67 -9.34
C LEU A 212 -17.16 8.71 -10.21
#